data_5b7ca20584576f5ae01a720952b5a360
#
_entry.id   5b7ca20584576f5ae01a720952b5a360
#
_cell.length_a   1.000
_cell.length_b   1.000
_cell.length_c   1.000
_cell.angle_alpha   90.00
_cell.angle_beta   90.00
_cell.angle_gamma   90.00
#
_symmetry.space_group_name_H-M   'P 1'
#
loop_
_entity.id
_entity.type
_entity.pdbx_description
1 polymer ?
#
loop_
_entity_poly.entity_id
_entity_poly.type
_entity_poly.pdbx_seq_one_letter_code
_entity_poly.pdbx_strand_id
1 'polypeptide(L)'
;MADAEIRLADQVANGTMSQEIADLLRDTARAHKSFIVMAVPRLSGKTTTMRAMLAEQDRPVVTLGFDGDDVAALIQRAKDGYLVIPELSRAPHSPGYVWGEPVRQAFAGIAAGAALATALHAPDPLEAFRIICGGCGVPDADAARISLVVYLRSLGEWERPTRRVVSTVHEIRGVSAGKPDARLLFRWDEAKDRFERGA
;
A
#
# COMPACT_ATOMS: atom_id res chain seq x y z
N MET A 1 5.51 2.03 -27.15
CA MET A 1 4.65 3.07 -26.58
C MET A 1 4.74 2.90 -25.08
N ALA A 2 5.20 3.91 -24.33
CA ALA A 2 5.14 3.84 -22.88
C ALA A 2 3.67 3.77 -22.49
N ASP A 3 3.26 2.75 -21.71
CA ASP A 3 1.93 2.69 -21.14
C ASP A 3 1.68 4.00 -20.39
N ALA A 4 0.62 4.72 -20.77
CA ALA A 4 0.26 5.96 -20.10
C ALA A 4 0.03 5.62 -18.61
N GLU A 5 0.80 6.28 -17.74
CA GLU A 5 0.73 6.03 -16.30
C GLU A 5 -0.65 6.43 -15.79
N ILE A 6 -1.43 5.45 -15.32
CA ILE A 6 -2.78 5.67 -14.80
C ILE A 6 -2.70 6.53 -13.55
N ARG A 7 -3.40 7.67 -13.55
CA ARG A 7 -3.47 8.62 -12.45
C ARG A 7 -4.67 8.34 -11.53
N LEU A 8 -4.70 8.96 -10.35
CA LEU A 8 -5.87 8.86 -9.45
C LEU A 8 -7.15 9.40 -10.12
N ALA A 9 -7.03 10.46 -10.93
CA ALA A 9 -8.16 11.00 -11.69
C ALA A 9 -8.75 9.98 -12.68
N ASP A 10 -7.92 9.16 -13.33
CA ASP A 10 -8.38 8.10 -14.23
C ASP A 10 -9.11 7.00 -13.46
N GLN A 11 -8.65 6.71 -12.23
CA GLN A 11 -9.29 5.74 -11.35
C GLN A 11 -10.64 6.24 -10.79
N VAL A 12 -10.81 7.54 -10.63
CA VAL A 12 -12.12 8.14 -10.35
C VAL A 12 -13.03 8.04 -11.58
N ALA A 13 -12.53 8.43 -12.75
CA ALA A 13 -13.30 8.42 -14.00
C ALA A 13 -13.80 7.01 -14.38
N ASN A 14 -13.03 5.95 -14.11
CA ASN A 14 -13.42 4.57 -14.38
C ASN A 14 -14.17 3.88 -13.22
N GLY A 15 -14.49 4.61 -12.15
CA GLY A 15 -15.28 4.13 -11.02
C GLY A 15 -14.52 3.21 -10.06
N THR A 16 -13.18 3.20 -10.08
CA THR A 16 -12.37 2.44 -9.12
C THR A 16 -12.50 3.02 -7.71
N MET A 17 -12.66 4.35 -7.59
CA MET A 17 -12.83 5.05 -6.31
C MET A 17 -13.64 6.34 -6.49
N SER A 18 -14.13 6.90 -5.38
CA SER A 18 -14.74 8.23 -5.38
C SER A 18 -13.68 9.35 -5.40
N GLN A 19 -14.10 10.57 -5.74
CA GLN A 19 -13.24 11.75 -5.67
C GLN A 19 -12.70 11.97 -4.24
N GLU A 20 -13.52 11.78 -3.21
CA GLU A 20 -13.10 11.93 -1.81
C GLU A 20 -11.99 10.93 -1.42
N ILE A 21 -12.07 9.69 -1.90
CA ILE A 21 -11.00 8.70 -1.71
C ILE A 21 -9.74 9.15 -2.45
N ALA A 22 -9.83 9.56 -3.70
CA ALA A 22 -8.68 10.03 -4.47
C ALA A 22 -7.99 11.24 -3.82
N ASP A 23 -8.77 12.17 -3.26
CA ASP A 23 -8.24 13.33 -2.53
C ASP A 23 -7.48 12.90 -1.26
N LEU A 24 -8.05 11.96 -0.48
CA LEU A 24 -7.36 11.38 0.68
C LEU A 24 -6.05 10.69 0.30
N LEU A 25 -6.04 9.89 -0.78
CA LEU A 25 -4.85 9.19 -1.24
C LEU A 25 -3.76 10.18 -1.71
N ARG A 26 -4.16 11.24 -2.42
CA ARG A 26 -3.29 12.35 -2.84
C ARG A 26 -2.68 13.04 -1.63
N ASP A 27 -3.50 13.43 -0.67
CA ASP A 27 -3.05 14.12 0.54
C ASP A 27 -2.11 13.24 1.37
N THR A 28 -2.38 11.93 1.44
CA THR A 28 -1.48 10.95 2.09
C THR A 28 -0.10 10.94 1.45
N ALA A 29 -0.04 10.89 0.11
CA ALA A 29 1.23 10.89 -0.62
C ALA A 29 1.98 12.22 -0.47
N ARG A 30 1.30 13.36 -0.62
CA ARG A 30 1.88 14.70 -0.47
C ARG A 30 2.35 14.99 0.94
N ALA A 31 1.64 14.49 1.94
CA ALA A 31 2.03 14.60 3.34
C ALA A 31 3.16 13.64 3.74
N HIS A 32 3.73 12.90 2.77
CA HIS A 32 4.84 11.97 3.01
C HIS A 32 4.51 10.91 4.07
N LYS A 33 3.29 10.38 4.04
CA LYS A 33 2.81 9.34 4.96
C LYS A 33 3.01 7.96 4.36
N SER A 34 3.44 7.00 5.18
CA SER A 34 3.59 5.61 4.76
C SER A 34 2.23 4.94 4.58
N PHE A 35 2.10 4.09 3.55
CA PHE A 35 0.84 3.43 3.23
C PHE A 35 1.03 2.03 2.65
N ILE A 36 -0.03 1.23 2.77
CA ILE A 36 -0.13 -0.12 2.21
C ILE A 36 -1.28 -0.17 1.22
N VAL A 37 -1.04 -0.81 0.06
CA VAL A 37 -2.11 -1.15 -0.89
C VAL A 37 -2.22 -2.67 -0.94
N MET A 38 -3.36 -3.20 -0.55
CA MET A 38 -3.59 -4.65 -0.46
C MET A 38 -4.77 -5.11 -1.32
N ALA A 39 -4.77 -6.37 -1.68
CA ALA A 39 -5.87 -6.99 -2.42
C ALA A 39 -5.82 -8.52 -2.36
N VAL A 40 -6.99 -9.13 -2.52
CA VAL A 40 -7.20 -10.53 -2.83
C VAL A 40 -8.33 -10.59 -3.86
N PRO A 41 -8.19 -11.29 -4.99
CA PRO A 41 -7.05 -12.04 -5.52
C PRO A 41 -5.99 -11.14 -6.21
N ARG A 42 -5.09 -11.75 -7.00
CA ARG A 42 -4.13 -11.03 -7.86
C ARG A 42 -4.87 -10.20 -8.92
N LEU A 43 -4.14 -9.31 -9.61
CA LEU A 43 -4.63 -8.45 -10.70
C LEU A 43 -5.68 -7.40 -10.29
N SER A 44 -5.85 -7.16 -9.00
CA SER A 44 -6.83 -6.20 -8.45
C SER A 44 -6.38 -4.72 -8.52
N GLY A 45 -5.22 -4.43 -9.12
CA GLY A 45 -4.78 -3.04 -9.35
C GLY A 45 -3.91 -2.43 -8.25
N LYS A 46 -3.37 -3.22 -7.28
CA LYS A 46 -2.48 -2.73 -6.21
C LYS A 46 -1.36 -1.83 -6.73
N THR A 47 -0.54 -2.37 -7.64
CA THR A 47 0.61 -1.65 -8.19
C THR A 47 0.20 -0.39 -8.93
N THR A 48 -0.92 -0.43 -9.67
CA THR A 48 -1.46 0.72 -10.40
C THR A 48 -1.86 1.83 -9.42
N THR A 49 -2.62 1.50 -8.37
CA THR A 49 -3.05 2.47 -7.36
C THR A 49 -1.86 3.01 -6.56
N MET A 50 -0.91 2.16 -6.15
CA MET A 50 0.31 2.59 -5.47
C MET A 50 1.12 3.57 -6.32
N ARG A 51 1.33 3.27 -7.60
CA ARG A 51 2.04 4.18 -8.52
C ARG A 51 1.27 5.48 -8.73
N ALA A 52 -0.07 5.41 -8.87
CA ALA A 52 -0.91 6.61 -8.99
C ALA A 52 -0.80 7.52 -7.76
N MET A 53 -0.74 6.96 -6.55
CA MET A 53 -0.48 7.72 -5.33
C MET A 53 0.91 8.36 -5.33
N LEU A 54 1.94 7.58 -5.67
CA LEU A 54 3.33 8.08 -5.71
C LEU A 54 3.54 9.16 -6.77
N ALA A 55 2.74 9.18 -7.83
CA ALA A 55 2.78 10.21 -8.87
C ALA A 55 2.13 11.56 -8.44
N GLU A 56 1.48 11.60 -7.28
CA GLU A 56 0.89 12.84 -6.72
C GLU A 56 1.88 13.70 -5.92
N GLN A 57 3.14 13.27 -5.83
CA GLN A 57 4.22 13.94 -5.11
C GLN A 57 5.50 13.97 -5.98
N ASP A 58 6.44 14.83 -5.68
CA ASP A 58 7.66 15.10 -6.45
C ASP A 58 8.96 14.64 -5.76
N ARG A 59 8.84 14.00 -4.59
CA ARG A 59 9.98 13.50 -3.80
C ARG A 59 10.61 12.27 -4.44
N PRO A 60 11.87 11.93 -4.11
CA PRO A 60 12.52 10.71 -4.59
C PRO A 60 11.71 9.44 -4.30
N VAL A 61 11.64 8.54 -5.27
CA VAL A 61 11.04 7.22 -5.12
C VAL A 61 12.11 6.17 -5.41
N VAL A 62 12.43 5.36 -4.41
CA VAL A 62 13.48 4.34 -4.47
C VAL A 62 12.86 2.98 -4.24
N THR A 63 13.17 2.00 -5.07
CA THR A 63 12.59 0.65 -4.97
C THR A 63 13.57 -0.33 -4.32
N LEU A 64 13.09 -1.04 -3.31
CA LEU A 64 13.68 -2.25 -2.76
C LEU A 64 13.07 -3.44 -3.51
N GLY A 65 13.81 -3.97 -4.46
CA GLY A 65 13.30 -4.95 -5.43
C GLY A 65 13.71 -6.39 -5.17
N PHE A 66 14.71 -6.62 -4.27
CA PHE A 66 15.24 -7.95 -3.98
C PHE A 66 15.63 -8.10 -2.51
N ASP A 67 15.57 -9.32 -2.01
CA ASP A 67 16.04 -9.64 -0.65
C ASP A 67 17.55 -9.40 -0.46
N GLY A 68 18.33 -9.35 -1.54
CA GLY A 68 19.77 -9.10 -1.54
C GLY A 68 20.18 -7.65 -1.76
N ASP A 69 19.21 -6.71 -1.87
CA ASP A 69 19.52 -5.29 -2.03
C ASP A 69 20.19 -4.73 -0.75
N ASP A 70 21.07 -3.73 -0.92
CA ASP A 70 21.60 -2.95 0.20
C ASP A 70 20.51 -2.00 0.72
N VAL A 71 19.70 -2.50 1.66
CA VAL A 71 18.57 -1.78 2.22
C VAL A 71 18.99 -0.47 2.88
N ALA A 72 20.14 -0.46 3.57
CA ALA A 72 20.64 0.74 4.24
C ALA A 72 20.96 1.85 3.22
N ALA A 73 21.63 1.51 2.12
CA ALA A 73 21.90 2.46 1.05
C ALA A 73 20.60 2.95 0.38
N LEU A 74 19.61 2.06 0.20
CA LEU A 74 18.30 2.43 -0.37
C LEU A 74 17.53 3.38 0.56
N ILE A 75 17.53 3.15 1.88
CA ILE A 75 16.92 4.04 2.88
C ILE A 75 17.55 5.44 2.81
N GLN A 76 18.88 5.54 2.73
CA GLN A 76 19.56 6.83 2.61
C GLN A 76 19.16 7.57 1.32
N ARG A 77 19.01 6.86 0.22
CA ARG A 77 18.55 7.43 -1.05
C ARG A 77 17.08 7.83 -1.03
N ALA A 78 16.26 7.15 -0.23
CA ALA A 78 14.84 7.41 -0.05
C ALA A 78 14.55 8.48 1.02
N LYS A 79 15.60 9.03 1.66
CA LYS A 79 15.44 10.06 2.69
C LYS A 79 14.63 11.23 2.14
N ASP A 80 13.65 11.68 2.92
CA ASP A 80 12.67 12.71 2.53
C ASP A 80 11.80 12.33 1.32
N GLY A 81 11.82 11.05 0.91
CA GLY A 81 11.06 10.48 -0.19
C GLY A 81 10.47 9.11 0.17
N TYR A 82 10.15 8.32 -0.83
CA TYR A 82 9.52 7.01 -0.63
C TYR A 82 10.47 5.85 -0.89
N LEU A 83 10.55 4.93 0.07
CA LEU A 83 11.05 3.57 -0.16
C LEU A 83 9.85 2.69 -0.56
N VAL A 84 9.96 2.01 -1.70
CA VAL A 84 8.89 1.18 -2.26
C VAL A 84 9.27 -0.29 -2.18
N ILE A 85 8.42 -1.10 -1.54
CA ILE A 85 8.45 -2.56 -1.66
C ILE A 85 7.31 -2.95 -2.61
N PRO A 86 7.59 -3.40 -3.85
CA PRO A 86 6.56 -3.67 -4.84
C PRO A 86 5.57 -4.75 -4.41
N GLU A 87 6.05 -5.80 -3.75
CA GLU A 87 5.21 -6.85 -3.18
C GLU A 87 5.89 -7.48 -1.95
N LEU A 88 5.22 -7.39 -0.80
CA LEU A 88 5.64 -8.02 0.43
C LEU A 88 5.12 -9.47 0.43
N SER A 89 5.97 -10.42 0.06
CA SER A 89 5.59 -11.82 -0.11
C SER A 89 6.79 -12.74 -0.12
N ARG A 90 6.58 -14.00 0.29
CA ARG A 90 7.57 -15.06 0.19
C ARG A 90 7.66 -15.55 -1.26
N ALA A 91 8.65 -15.10 -1.99
CA ALA A 91 9.00 -15.62 -3.30
C ALA A 91 10.50 -15.43 -3.53
N PRO A 92 11.36 -16.29 -2.90
CA PRO A 92 12.80 -16.14 -2.97
C PRO A 92 13.26 -16.04 -4.42
N HIS A 93 14.19 -15.11 -4.66
CA HIS A 93 14.79 -14.86 -5.98
C HIS A 93 13.82 -14.32 -7.07
N SER A 94 12.59 -13.94 -6.71
CA SER A 94 11.65 -13.32 -7.65
C SER A 94 11.76 -11.80 -7.57
N PRO A 95 12.07 -11.09 -8.68
CA PRO A 95 12.12 -9.64 -8.69
C PRO A 95 10.81 -9.01 -8.20
N GLY A 96 10.94 -8.01 -7.33
CA GLY A 96 9.80 -7.28 -6.77
C GLY A 96 9.15 -7.92 -5.55
N TYR A 97 9.60 -9.12 -5.13
CA TYR A 97 9.11 -9.80 -3.91
C TYR A 97 10.17 -9.71 -2.82
N VAL A 98 9.80 -9.19 -1.66
CA VAL A 98 10.71 -8.96 -0.52
C VAL A 98 10.09 -9.54 0.74
N TRP A 99 10.91 -10.21 1.58
CA TRP A 99 10.44 -10.87 2.80
C TRP A 99 11.48 -10.83 3.93
N GLY A 100 11.01 -10.84 5.18
CA GLY A 100 11.83 -11.05 6.37
C GLY A 100 12.73 -9.87 6.74
N GLU A 101 14.03 -10.04 6.85
CA GLU A 101 14.99 -9.03 7.32
C GLU A 101 14.98 -7.74 6.48
N PRO A 102 15.03 -7.77 5.14
CA PRO A 102 14.95 -6.54 4.35
C PRO A 102 13.66 -5.74 4.59
N VAL A 103 12.54 -6.42 4.87
CA VAL A 103 11.27 -5.76 5.24
C VAL A 103 11.41 -5.08 6.60
N ARG A 104 12.00 -5.75 7.62
CA ARG A 104 12.23 -5.14 8.94
C ARG A 104 13.07 -3.87 8.83
N GLN A 105 14.16 -3.93 8.07
CA GLN A 105 15.04 -2.78 7.84
C GLN A 105 14.30 -1.64 7.12
N ALA A 106 13.48 -1.96 6.11
CA ALA A 106 12.67 -0.96 5.39
C ALA A 106 11.69 -0.24 6.34
N PHE A 107 11.00 -0.98 7.21
CA PHE A 107 10.10 -0.39 8.21
C PHE A 107 10.84 0.46 9.23
N ALA A 108 12.01 0.02 9.72
CA ALA A 108 12.88 0.83 10.59
C ALA A 108 13.35 2.12 9.90
N GLY A 109 13.55 2.09 8.59
CA GLY A 109 13.93 3.24 7.76
C GLY A 109 12.91 4.39 7.77
N ILE A 110 11.65 4.12 8.11
CA ILE A 110 10.63 5.18 8.28
C ILE A 110 11.04 6.15 9.40
N ALA A 111 11.64 5.62 10.48
CA ALA A 111 12.17 6.46 11.56
C ALA A 111 13.36 7.32 11.14
N ALA A 112 14.08 6.92 10.09
CA ALA A 112 15.22 7.65 9.53
C ALA A 112 14.82 8.74 8.50
N GLY A 113 13.52 8.93 8.24
CA GLY A 113 12.97 9.99 7.39
C GLY A 113 12.53 9.56 6.01
N ALA A 114 12.51 8.25 5.68
CA ALA A 114 11.84 7.74 4.51
C ALA A 114 10.35 7.49 4.80
N ALA A 115 9.45 7.67 3.83
CA ALA A 115 8.13 7.08 3.87
C ALA A 115 8.16 5.71 3.18
N LEU A 116 7.29 4.79 3.58
CA LEU A 116 7.18 3.47 2.99
C LEU A 116 5.89 3.34 2.18
N ALA A 117 5.99 2.86 0.95
CA ALA A 117 4.86 2.41 0.16
C ALA A 117 5.04 0.92 -0.17
N THR A 118 4.06 0.10 0.14
CA THR A 118 4.15 -1.34 -0.14
C THR A 118 2.82 -1.93 -0.58
N ALA A 119 2.90 -3.03 -1.33
CA ALA A 119 1.75 -3.85 -1.66
C ALA A 119 1.88 -5.24 -1.03
N LEU A 120 0.76 -5.85 -0.70
CA LEU A 120 0.70 -7.22 -0.23
C LEU A 120 -0.66 -7.87 -0.50
N HIS A 121 -0.71 -9.20 -0.36
CA HIS A 121 -1.95 -9.96 -0.45
C HIS A 121 -2.54 -10.21 0.94
N ALA A 122 -3.55 -9.42 1.31
CA ALA A 122 -4.33 -9.61 2.53
C ALA A 122 -5.79 -9.17 2.30
N PRO A 123 -6.77 -9.81 2.95
CA PRO A 123 -8.19 -9.46 2.82
C PRO A 123 -8.60 -8.28 3.72
N ASP A 124 -7.85 -7.98 4.76
CA ASP A 124 -8.14 -6.95 5.74
C ASP A 124 -6.87 -6.45 6.46
N PRO A 125 -6.94 -5.34 7.20
CA PRO A 125 -5.79 -4.81 7.94
C PRO A 125 -5.21 -5.78 8.98
N LEU A 126 -6.04 -6.59 9.64
CA LEU A 126 -5.57 -7.52 10.68
C LEU A 126 -4.62 -8.57 10.06
N GLU A 127 -5.01 -9.15 8.93
CA GLU A 127 -4.16 -10.11 8.23
C GLU A 127 -2.91 -9.46 7.64
N ALA A 128 -3.02 -8.22 7.13
CA ALA A 128 -1.86 -7.47 6.64
C ALA A 128 -0.80 -7.30 7.74
N PHE A 129 -1.22 -6.88 8.93
CA PHE A 129 -0.29 -6.69 10.06
C PHE A 129 0.18 -8.01 10.67
N ARG A 130 -0.61 -9.09 10.59
CA ARG A 130 -0.15 -10.45 10.94
C ARG A 130 1.01 -10.89 10.03
N ILE A 131 0.93 -10.58 8.74
CA ILE A 131 2.01 -10.83 7.78
C ILE A 131 3.24 -9.97 8.12
N ILE A 132 3.06 -8.69 8.35
CA ILE A 132 4.14 -7.72 8.63
C ILE A 132 4.82 -8.04 9.96
N CYS A 133 4.07 -8.05 11.06
CA CYS A 133 4.63 -8.24 12.40
C CYS A 133 4.97 -9.71 12.67
N GLY A 134 4.03 -10.63 12.41
CA GLY A 134 4.23 -12.05 12.67
C GLY A 134 5.08 -12.75 11.60
N GLY A 135 4.86 -12.46 10.34
CA GLY A 135 5.55 -13.10 9.22
C GLY A 135 6.95 -12.57 8.97
N CYS A 136 7.13 -11.26 8.95
CA CYS A 136 8.42 -10.59 8.71
C CYS A 136 9.13 -10.18 10.00
N GLY A 137 8.45 -10.21 11.15
CA GLY A 137 9.04 -9.84 12.44
C GLY A 137 9.26 -8.34 12.61
N VAL A 138 8.43 -7.50 11.96
CA VAL A 138 8.47 -6.04 12.13
C VAL A 138 7.97 -5.69 13.52
N PRO A 139 8.72 -4.89 14.32
CA PRO A 139 8.26 -4.43 15.64
C PRO A 139 6.99 -3.58 15.53
N ASP A 140 6.11 -3.66 16.54
CA ASP A 140 4.86 -2.89 16.58
C ASP A 140 5.10 -1.38 16.43
N ALA A 141 6.15 -0.84 17.04
CA ALA A 141 6.50 0.57 16.97
C ALA A 141 6.83 1.05 15.55
N ASP A 142 7.46 0.19 14.73
CA ASP A 142 7.77 0.49 13.34
C ASP A 142 6.56 0.27 12.44
N ALA A 143 5.80 -0.80 12.69
CA ALA A 143 4.56 -1.09 11.97
C ALA A 143 3.49 0.01 12.19
N ALA A 144 3.44 0.61 13.39
CA ALA A 144 2.53 1.71 13.74
C ALA A 144 2.80 3.02 12.97
N ARG A 145 3.93 3.11 12.24
CA ARG A 145 4.24 4.25 11.35
C ARG A 145 3.52 4.20 10.02
N ILE A 146 2.88 3.10 9.69
CA ILE A 146 1.93 3.04 8.58
C ILE A 146 0.70 3.88 8.94
N SER A 147 0.34 4.81 8.07
CA SER A 147 -0.78 5.73 8.29
C SER A 147 -2.07 5.26 7.61
N LEU A 148 -1.95 4.60 6.46
CA LEU A 148 -3.12 4.26 5.63
C LEU A 148 -2.99 2.85 5.05
N VAL A 149 -4.12 2.15 5.02
CA VAL A 149 -4.27 0.86 4.32
C VAL A 149 -5.43 0.96 3.35
N VAL A 150 -5.15 0.65 2.09
CA VAL A 150 -6.12 0.68 0.99
C VAL A 150 -6.34 -0.74 0.51
N TYR A 151 -7.58 -1.23 0.56
CA TYR A 151 -7.94 -2.55 0.07
C TYR A 151 -8.70 -2.47 -1.24
N LEU A 152 -8.17 -3.15 -2.27
CA LEU A 152 -8.82 -3.25 -3.58
C LEU A 152 -9.44 -4.63 -3.79
N ARG A 153 -10.55 -4.64 -4.50
CA ARG A 153 -11.18 -5.85 -5.05
C ARG A 153 -11.28 -5.75 -6.57
N SER A 154 -11.14 -6.89 -7.22
CA SER A 154 -11.54 -7.06 -8.62
C SER A 154 -12.90 -7.74 -8.68
N LEU A 155 -13.74 -7.31 -9.61
CA LEU A 155 -15.05 -7.87 -9.90
C LEU A 155 -15.00 -8.64 -11.22
N GLY A 156 -15.81 -9.67 -11.35
CA GLY A 156 -15.80 -10.58 -12.50
C GLY A 156 -14.78 -11.70 -12.34
N GLU A 157 -14.38 -12.30 -13.43
CA GLU A 157 -13.41 -13.39 -13.44
C GLU A 157 -12.03 -12.90 -13.03
N TRP A 158 -11.30 -13.67 -12.21
CA TRP A 158 -10.04 -13.24 -11.63
C TRP A 158 -8.95 -12.95 -12.68
N GLU A 159 -8.94 -13.66 -13.80
CA GLU A 159 -7.99 -13.45 -14.91
C GLU A 159 -8.37 -12.25 -15.81
N ARG A 160 -9.67 -11.94 -15.89
CA ARG A 160 -10.24 -10.85 -16.72
C ARG A 160 -11.23 -10.03 -15.92
N PRO A 161 -10.76 -9.30 -14.92
CA PRO A 161 -11.66 -8.50 -14.11
C PRO A 161 -12.34 -7.43 -14.96
N THR A 162 -13.65 -7.34 -14.83
CA THR A 162 -14.46 -6.35 -15.52
C THR A 162 -14.36 -4.98 -14.87
N ARG A 163 -14.11 -4.93 -13.57
CA ARG A 163 -13.94 -3.70 -12.79
C ARG A 163 -13.01 -3.93 -11.59
N ARG A 164 -12.36 -2.87 -11.16
CA ARG A 164 -11.61 -2.81 -9.90
C ARG A 164 -12.21 -1.73 -9.03
N VAL A 165 -12.29 -1.97 -7.72
CA VAL A 165 -12.84 -1.00 -6.77
C VAL A 165 -11.96 -0.92 -5.53
N VAL A 166 -11.80 0.27 -4.97
CA VAL A 166 -11.31 0.46 -3.61
C VAL A 166 -12.42 0.03 -2.67
N SER A 167 -12.30 -1.16 -2.10
CA SER A 167 -13.34 -1.75 -1.27
C SER A 167 -13.38 -1.13 0.12
N THR A 168 -12.20 -0.89 0.73
CA THR A 168 -12.10 -0.17 2.01
C THR A 168 -10.84 0.68 2.07
N VAL A 169 -10.89 1.74 2.86
CA VAL A 169 -9.73 2.55 3.26
C VAL A 169 -9.74 2.68 4.78
N HIS A 170 -8.61 2.35 5.40
CA HIS A 170 -8.44 2.43 6.86
C HIS A 170 -7.28 3.35 7.23
N GLU A 171 -7.50 4.17 8.24
CA GLU A 171 -6.43 4.83 8.98
C GLU A 171 -5.88 3.89 10.04
N ILE A 172 -4.57 3.82 10.19
CA ILE A 172 -3.91 3.07 11.25
C ILE A 172 -3.51 4.08 12.34
N ARG A 173 -4.05 3.89 13.54
CA ARG A 173 -3.81 4.76 14.69
C ARG A 173 -2.77 4.21 15.65
N GLY A 174 -2.44 2.93 15.51
CA GLY A 174 -1.43 2.24 16.31
C GLY A 174 -1.39 0.76 16.03
N VAL A 175 -0.39 0.08 16.59
CA VAL A 175 -0.24 -1.38 16.54
C VAL A 175 0.13 -1.87 17.94
N SER A 176 -0.51 -2.95 18.40
CA SER A 176 -0.22 -3.60 19.67
C SER A 176 -0.34 -5.11 19.54
N ALA A 177 0.66 -5.85 19.97
CA ALA A 177 0.77 -7.31 19.82
C ALA A 177 0.49 -7.78 18.37
N GLY A 178 1.05 -7.06 17.38
CA GLY A 178 0.86 -7.33 15.96
C GLY A 178 -0.53 -7.02 15.41
N LYS A 179 -1.40 -6.39 16.19
CA LYS A 179 -2.77 -6.05 15.80
C LYS A 179 -2.91 -4.54 15.58
N PRO A 180 -3.39 -4.08 14.40
CA PRO A 180 -3.59 -2.66 14.15
C PRO A 180 -4.87 -2.15 14.82
N ASP A 181 -4.80 -0.93 15.37
CA ASP A 181 -5.97 -0.10 15.61
C ASP A 181 -6.34 0.59 14.30
N ALA A 182 -7.22 -0.04 13.53
CA ALA A 182 -7.59 0.35 12.18
C ALA A 182 -8.99 0.99 12.16
N ARG A 183 -9.05 2.31 11.92
CA ARG A 183 -10.32 3.03 11.75
C ARG A 183 -10.75 3.00 10.29
N LEU A 184 -11.95 2.52 10.02
CA LEU A 184 -12.55 2.57 8.70
C LEU A 184 -12.85 4.03 8.32
N LEU A 185 -12.28 4.50 7.20
CA LEU A 185 -12.55 5.83 6.64
C LEU A 185 -13.55 5.78 5.50
N PHE A 186 -13.42 4.79 4.63
CA PHE A 186 -14.30 4.57 3.49
C PHE A 186 -14.55 3.09 3.26
N ARG A 187 -15.75 2.79 2.76
CA ARG A 187 -16.11 1.47 2.23
C ARG A 187 -16.91 1.62 0.94
N TRP A 188 -16.79 0.66 0.06
CA TRP A 188 -17.66 0.50 -1.07
C TRP A 188 -18.85 -0.38 -0.68
N ASP A 189 -20.06 0.14 -0.83
CA ASP A 189 -21.31 -0.60 -0.69
C ASP A 189 -21.64 -1.24 -2.05
N GLU A 190 -21.41 -2.55 -2.15
CA GLU A 190 -21.62 -3.30 -3.39
C GLU A 190 -23.09 -3.30 -3.85
N ALA A 191 -24.04 -3.35 -2.90
CA ALA A 191 -25.46 -3.41 -3.22
C ALA A 191 -25.99 -2.10 -3.83
N LYS A 192 -25.38 -0.97 -3.45
CA LYS A 192 -25.75 0.37 -3.93
C LYS A 192 -24.79 0.94 -4.95
N ASP A 193 -23.70 0.20 -5.23
CA ASP A 193 -22.56 0.64 -6.06
C ASP A 193 -22.10 2.07 -5.73
N ARG A 194 -21.87 2.33 -4.43
CA ARG A 194 -21.41 3.64 -3.98
C ARG A 194 -20.37 3.55 -2.88
N PHE A 195 -19.52 4.56 -2.80
CA PHE A 195 -18.56 4.72 -1.72
C PHE A 195 -19.20 5.48 -0.57
N GLU A 196 -19.07 4.95 0.65
CA GLU A 196 -19.61 5.53 1.88
C GLU A 196 -18.46 5.81 2.84
N ARG A 197 -18.60 6.89 3.63
CA ARG A 197 -17.68 7.15 4.74
C ARG A 197 -17.89 6.10 5.84
N GLY A 198 -16.80 5.70 6.50
CA GLY A 198 -16.85 4.92 7.72
C GLY A 198 -17.52 5.71 8.86
N ALA A 199 -18.12 4.98 9.80
CA ALA A 199 -18.72 5.58 10.99
C ALA A 199 -17.64 6.00 11.99
#